data_0f2052b2f385b26b3119c2ac113dbe15
#
_entry.id   0f2052b2f385b26b3119c2ac113dbe15
#
_cell.length_a   1.000
_cell.length_b   1.000
_cell.length_c   1.000
_cell.angle_alpha   90.00
_cell.angle_beta   90.00
_cell.angle_gamma   90.00
#
_symmetry.space_group_name_H-M   'P 1'
#
loop_
_entity.id
_entity.type
_entity.pdbx_description
1 polymer ?
#
loop_
_entity_poly.entity_id
_entity_poly.type
_entity_poly.pdbx_seq_one_letter_code
_entity_poly.pdbx_strand_id
1 'polypeptide(L)'
;MKKLLLISTLLACALPGQTDRHVVLISLDGFPARSLRDPNLPLPVLRKLIREGAVADALKPINPTVTWPNHTAMIAGVNAVAHGVLYNGLPVRPGEGKPLRLEPWIPKNELVQARTVYDAAHDAGLTVAEVDWVAIHQAASVDWSFAEVPRADGVVEREMLDGGVLTAEEMQAFPKAPITMKDEVWTRAAVHIIEKHKPNLLLYHLLTTDSVQHRYGADSLAGATSLILADRQVQRILDALDRAGIRERTTVLVVSDHGFKTYQHLIRANAVLRDKGLLRDVDGQVDCDAWVVAEGGTAMVYVTRESKREATLKALKDAFTNVPGIAKVILPAEYAAYGYPGPAAQPRMSDMVLAAASGYAFDPATKGEVVADVNPGTTPGNHGYLNSDPEMDAILVAWGAGIRPGSRVGTLANTDVAGIIAQLLKVSFQPAQGAPRACPFCR
;
A
#
# COMPACT_ATOMS: atom_id res chain seq x y z
N MET A 1 20.92 -70.58 24.26
CA MET A 1 20.05 -69.42 24.47
C MET A 1 20.53 -68.28 23.56
N LYS A 2 19.92 -68.10 22.37
CA LYS A 2 20.27 -67.01 21.43
C LYS A 2 19.34 -65.85 21.69
N LYS A 3 19.88 -64.73 22.12
CA LYS A 3 19.13 -63.47 22.30
C LYS A 3 18.95 -62.83 20.89
N LEU A 4 17.70 -62.71 20.45
CA LEU A 4 17.29 -61.95 19.30
C LEU A 4 17.24 -60.47 19.67
N LEU A 5 18.05 -59.63 19.03
CA LEU A 5 17.98 -58.20 19.14
C LEU A 5 16.96 -57.68 18.10
N LEU A 6 15.82 -57.19 18.57
CA LEU A 6 14.87 -56.47 17.73
C LEU A 6 15.37 -55.01 17.53
N ILE A 7 15.81 -54.66 16.33
CA ILE A 7 16.09 -53.31 15.92
C ILE A 7 14.77 -52.73 15.42
N SER A 8 14.16 -51.87 16.24
CA SER A 8 13.01 -51.03 15.83
C SER A 8 13.51 -49.88 14.96
N THR A 9 13.34 -49.99 13.69
CA THR A 9 13.47 -48.87 12.76
C THR A 9 12.27 -47.95 12.93
N LEU A 10 12.46 -46.82 13.61
CA LEU A 10 11.52 -45.71 13.56
C LEU A 10 11.52 -45.13 12.14
N LEU A 11 10.48 -45.45 11.38
CA LEU A 11 10.13 -44.70 10.18
C LEU A 11 9.66 -43.31 10.62
N ALA A 12 10.50 -42.32 10.49
CA ALA A 12 10.07 -40.92 10.57
C ALA A 12 9.15 -40.66 9.37
N CYS A 13 7.84 -40.67 9.59
CA CYS A 13 6.89 -40.10 8.65
C CYS A 13 7.25 -38.61 8.48
N ALA A 14 7.91 -38.28 7.39
CA ALA A 14 8.02 -36.89 6.95
C ALA A 14 6.59 -36.39 6.68
N LEU A 15 6.14 -35.45 7.48
CA LEU A 15 4.94 -34.66 7.19
C LEU A 15 5.11 -34.01 5.80
N PRO A 16 4.06 -33.90 4.98
CA PRO A 16 4.18 -33.31 3.64
C PRO A 16 4.74 -31.88 3.78
N GLY A 17 5.89 -31.69 3.16
CA GLY A 17 6.86 -30.64 3.22
C GLY A 17 6.34 -29.23 3.50
N GLN A 18 6.56 -28.76 4.70
CA GLN A 18 6.75 -27.34 4.95
C GLN A 18 7.90 -26.88 4.03
N THR A 19 7.61 -26.00 3.09
CA THR A 19 8.66 -25.53 2.16
C THR A 19 9.65 -24.72 2.98
N ASP A 20 10.94 -25.08 2.91
CA ASP A 20 12.03 -24.33 3.54
C ASP A 20 12.38 -23.06 2.72
N ARG A 21 11.35 -22.37 2.24
CA ARG A 21 11.42 -21.17 1.42
C ARG A 21 10.84 -19.99 2.17
N HIS A 22 11.48 -18.86 1.98
CA HIS A 22 11.06 -17.60 2.58
C HIS A 22 10.91 -16.53 1.49
N VAL A 23 9.89 -15.70 1.60
CA VAL A 23 9.69 -14.49 0.80
C VAL A 23 9.53 -13.31 1.75
N VAL A 24 10.35 -12.28 1.56
CA VAL A 24 10.20 -11.00 2.24
C VAL A 24 9.78 -9.96 1.22
N LEU A 25 8.56 -9.47 1.34
CA LEU A 25 8.05 -8.35 0.56
C LEU A 25 8.24 -7.07 1.36
N ILE A 26 9.10 -6.18 0.86
CA ILE A 26 9.38 -4.86 1.45
C ILE A 26 8.71 -3.82 0.57
N SER A 27 7.74 -3.09 1.10
CA SER A 27 7.13 -1.94 0.43
C SER A 27 7.74 -0.64 0.96
N LEU A 28 8.30 0.14 0.05
CA LEU A 28 8.81 1.49 0.31
C LEU A 28 7.77 2.47 -0.22
N ASP A 29 6.89 2.96 0.65
CA ASP A 29 5.72 3.75 0.27
C ASP A 29 6.10 4.96 -0.59
N GLY A 30 5.41 5.13 -1.71
CA GLY A 30 5.61 6.27 -2.59
C GLY A 30 6.99 6.38 -3.26
N PHE A 31 7.74 5.28 -3.43
CA PHE A 31 9.06 5.30 -4.07
C PHE A 31 8.92 5.34 -5.60
N PRO A 32 9.21 6.47 -6.30
CA PRO A 32 8.99 6.58 -7.73
C PRO A 32 9.95 5.73 -8.56
N ALA A 33 9.47 5.05 -9.60
CA ALA A 33 10.30 4.25 -10.50
C ALA A 33 11.45 5.05 -11.13
N ARG A 34 11.24 6.34 -11.40
CA ARG A 34 12.28 7.21 -11.96
C ARG A 34 13.51 7.34 -11.06
N SER A 35 13.31 7.27 -9.74
CA SER A 35 14.40 7.42 -8.76
C SER A 35 15.43 6.29 -8.82
N LEU A 36 15.04 5.07 -9.20
CA LEU A 36 16.00 3.99 -9.44
C LEU A 36 16.92 4.26 -10.63
N ARG A 37 16.52 5.10 -11.57
CA ARG A 37 17.28 5.44 -12.78
C ARG A 37 18.19 6.66 -12.59
N ASP A 38 17.99 7.44 -11.52
CA ASP A 38 18.84 8.61 -11.24
C ASP A 38 20.24 8.17 -10.76
N PRO A 39 21.29 8.40 -11.54
CA PRO A 39 22.66 7.99 -11.18
C PRO A 39 23.22 8.76 -9.99
N ASN A 40 22.66 9.94 -9.69
CA ASN A 40 23.13 10.81 -8.61
C ASN A 40 22.54 10.42 -7.26
N LEU A 41 21.45 9.63 -7.24
CA LEU A 41 20.85 9.19 -6.00
C LEU A 41 21.62 7.98 -5.43
N PRO A 42 22.27 8.09 -4.25
CA PRO A 42 23.11 7.02 -3.70
C PRO A 42 22.24 5.94 -3.03
N LEU A 43 21.85 4.94 -3.81
CA LEU A 43 21.09 3.77 -3.40
C LEU A 43 21.94 2.50 -3.53
N PRO A 44 23.02 2.33 -2.73
CA PRO A 44 23.98 1.25 -2.91
C PRO A 44 23.36 -0.14 -2.76
N VAL A 45 22.38 -0.31 -1.86
CA VAL A 45 21.74 -1.59 -1.59
C VAL A 45 20.84 -1.98 -2.75
N LEU A 46 19.87 -1.13 -3.14
CA LEU A 46 19.00 -1.40 -4.28
C LEU A 46 19.80 -1.62 -5.58
N ARG A 47 20.86 -0.82 -5.81
CA ARG A 47 21.75 -1.03 -6.97
C ARG A 47 22.46 -2.38 -6.93
N LYS A 48 22.85 -2.86 -5.75
CA LYS A 48 23.40 -4.21 -5.58
C LYS A 48 22.34 -5.26 -5.91
N LEU A 49 21.15 -5.15 -5.33
CA LEU A 49 20.05 -6.09 -5.58
C LEU A 49 19.67 -6.15 -7.07
N ILE A 50 19.68 -5.01 -7.77
CA ILE A 50 19.42 -4.94 -9.22
C ILE A 50 20.51 -5.68 -10.03
N ARG A 51 21.79 -5.51 -9.68
CA ARG A 51 22.89 -6.20 -10.40
C ARG A 51 22.88 -7.71 -10.19
N GLU A 52 22.58 -8.14 -8.96
CA GLU A 52 22.63 -9.54 -8.54
C GLU A 52 21.29 -10.27 -8.68
N GLY A 53 20.21 -9.57 -8.97
CA GLY A 53 18.86 -10.08 -9.06
C GLY A 53 18.12 -9.62 -10.31
N ALA A 54 16.93 -9.10 -10.14
CA ALA A 54 16.06 -8.65 -11.23
C ALA A 54 15.43 -7.29 -10.92
N VAL A 55 15.10 -6.53 -11.98
CA VAL A 55 14.39 -5.26 -11.89
C VAL A 55 13.36 -5.14 -12.99
N ALA A 56 12.18 -4.60 -12.66
CA ALA A 56 11.19 -4.16 -13.64
C ALA A 56 11.47 -2.69 -14.05
N ASP A 57 11.12 -2.33 -15.29
CA ASP A 57 11.19 -0.94 -15.74
C ASP A 57 10.25 -0.05 -14.92
N ALA A 58 9.10 -0.59 -14.53
CA ALA A 58 8.13 0.00 -13.61
C ALA A 58 7.22 -1.08 -13.04
N LEU A 59 6.66 -0.84 -11.85
CA LEU A 59 5.51 -1.52 -11.30
C LEU A 59 4.31 -0.58 -11.42
N LYS A 60 3.34 -0.93 -12.27
CA LYS A 60 2.19 -0.10 -12.58
C LYS A 60 1.13 -0.24 -11.49
N PRO A 61 0.78 0.83 -10.75
CA PRO A 61 -0.28 0.77 -9.76
C PRO A 61 -1.65 0.67 -10.40
N ILE A 62 -2.65 0.27 -9.61
CA ILE A 62 -4.06 0.39 -9.98
C ILE A 62 -4.59 1.80 -9.67
N ASN A 63 -5.77 2.15 -10.19
CA ASN A 63 -6.53 3.29 -9.72
C ASN A 63 -7.48 2.89 -8.56
N PRO A 64 -7.61 3.76 -7.53
CA PRO A 64 -6.83 4.97 -7.28
C PRO A 64 -5.37 4.63 -6.90
N THR A 65 -4.41 5.48 -7.30
CA THR A 65 -2.98 5.29 -6.97
C THR A 65 -2.68 5.75 -5.54
N VAL A 66 -3.31 5.11 -4.59
CA VAL A 66 -3.31 5.40 -3.15
C VAL A 66 -2.84 4.15 -2.40
N THR A 67 -2.28 4.32 -1.22
CA THR A 67 -1.57 3.29 -0.44
C THR A 67 -2.36 2.00 -0.27
N TRP A 68 -3.51 2.02 0.41
CA TRP A 68 -4.21 0.78 0.75
C TRP A 68 -4.79 0.04 -0.46
N PRO A 69 -5.40 0.69 -1.46
CA PRO A 69 -5.79 0.02 -2.70
C PRO A 69 -4.66 -0.73 -3.37
N ASN A 70 -3.46 -0.13 -3.42
CA ASN A 70 -2.32 -0.70 -4.14
C ASN A 70 -1.59 -1.79 -3.34
N HIS A 71 -1.45 -1.64 -2.03
CA HIS A 71 -0.98 -2.73 -1.16
C HIS A 71 -1.94 -3.93 -1.23
N THR A 72 -3.26 -3.69 -1.22
CA THR A 72 -4.25 -4.76 -1.38
C THR A 72 -4.14 -5.42 -2.75
N ALA A 73 -3.96 -4.65 -3.83
CA ALA A 73 -3.79 -5.20 -5.17
C ALA A 73 -2.55 -6.09 -5.28
N MET A 74 -1.42 -5.70 -4.66
CA MET A 74 -0.19 -6.50 -4.64
C MET A 74 -0.36 -7.86 -3.97
N ILE A 75 -1.19 -7.97 -2.95
CA ILE A 75 -1.37 -9.22 -2.19
C ILE A 75 -2.61 -10.02 -2.59
N ALA A 76 -3.60 -9.39 -3.23
CA ALA A 76 -4.82 -10.04 -3.72
C ALA A 76 -4.73 -10.44 -5.21
N GLY A 77 -3.78 -9.87 -5.96
CA GLY A 77 -3.60 -10.15 -7.39
C GLY A 77 -4.74 -9.64 -8.27
N VAL A 78 -5.53 -8.69 -7.80
CA VAL A 78 -6.69 -8.11 -8.51
C VAL A 78 -6.78 -6.60 -8.23
N ASN A 79 -7.52 -5.90 -9.07
CA ASN A 79 -7.75 -4.46 -8.92
C ASN A 79 -8.93 -4.15 -7.96
N ALA A 80 -9.19 -2.85 -7.76
CA ALA A 80 -10.23 -2.35 -6.86
C ALA A 80 -11.64 -2.86 -7.18
N VAL A 81 -11.91 -3.28 -8.41
CA VAL A 81 -13.19 -3.88 -8.80
C VAL A 81 -13.47 -5.15 -8.01
N ALA A 82 -12.44 -5.95 -7.76
CA ALA A 82 -12.59 -7.24 -7.09
C ALA A 82 -12.26 -7.19 -5.61
N HIS A 83 -11.22 -6.43 -5.18
CA HIS A 83 -10.88 -6.39 -3.76
C HIS A 83 -11.66 -5.36 -2.94
N GLY A 84 -12.35 -4.38 -3.58
CA GLY A 84 -13.27 -3.46 -2.93
C GLY A 84 -12.66 -2.40 -2.02
N VAL A 85 -11.32 -2.28 -1.97
CA VAL A 85 -10.60 -1.24 -1.21
C VAL A 85 -10.35 -0.07 -2.14
N LEU A 86 -10.90 1.10 -1.80
CA LEU A 86 -10.88 2.31 -2.63
C LEU A 86 -10.16 3.48 -1.95
N TYR A 87 -9.88 3.37 -0.65
CA TYR A 87 -9.30 4.40 0.21
C TYR A 87 -8.36 3.79 1.23
N ASN A 88 -7.67 4.64 1.99
CA ASN A 88 -6.98 4.25 3.21
C ASN A 88 -8.01 4.08 4.35
N GLY A 89 -8.91 3.09 4.18
CA GLY A 89 -10.01 2.76 5.07
C GLY A 89 -11.32 2.46 4.33
N LEU A 90 -12.35 2.14 5.10
CA LEU A 90 -13.71 1.89 4.59
C LEU A 90 -14.49 3.21 4.52
N PRO A 91 -15.04 3.60 3.35
CA PRO A 91 -15.95 4.74 3.27
C PRO A 91 -17.28 4.39 3.93
N VAL A 92 -17.65 5.15 4.96
CA VAL A 92 -18.89 4.98 5.73
C VAL A 92 -19.80 6.18 5.50
N ARG A 93 -21.08 5.91 5.23
CA ARG A 93 -22.14 6.91 5.10
C ARG A 93 -22.87 7.06 6.45
N PRO A 94 -22.64 8.13 7.25
CA PRO A 94 -23.26 8.26 8.58
C PRO A 94 -24.76 8.57 8.56
N GLY A 95 -25.30 8.88 7.40
CA GLY A 95 -26.71 9.20 7.18
C GLY A 95 -26.89 10.27 6.10
N GLU A 96 -28.13 10.53 5.71
CA GLU A 96 -28.44 11.54 4.68
C GLU A 96 -27.95 12.94 5.08
N GLY A 97 -27.39 13.64 4.11
CA GLY A 97 -26.91 15.01 4.29
C GLY A 97 -25.64 15.15 5.12
N LYS A 98 -24.96 14.07 5.46
CA LYS A 98 -23.73 14.08 6.26
C LYS A 98 -22.49 13.74 5.42
N PRO A 99 -21.34 14.35 5.73
CA PRO A 99 -20.06 13.98 5.13
C PRO A 99 -19.74 12.50 5.30
N LEU A 100 -19.13 11.88 4.29
CA LEU A 100 -18.53 10.55 4.44
C LEU A 100 -17.38 10.58 5.45
N ARG A 101 -17.19 9.47 6.13
CA ARG A 101 -16.00 9.21 6.96
C ARG A 101 -15.25 8.01 6.41
N LEU A 102 -13.94 8.01 6.58
CA LEU A 102 -13.09 6.86 6.30
C LEU A 102 -12.73 6.21 7.63
N GLU A 103 -13.06 4.92 7.76
CA GLU A 103 -12.79 4.12 8.96
C GLU A 103 -11.62 3.17 8.68
N PRO A 104 -10.41 3.46 9.21
CA PRO A 104 -9.21 2.68 8.86
C PRO A 104 -9.13 1.33 9.60
N TRP A 105 -9.68 1.22 10.81
CA TRP A 105 -9.49 0.05 11.68
C TRP A 105 -10.61 -0.98 11.55
N ILE A 106 -11.01 -1.24 10.31
CA ILE A 106 -12.00 -2.28 9.99
C ILE A 106 -11.27 -3.62 9.83
N PRO A 107 -11.82 -4.73 10.38
CA PRO A 107 -11.26 -6.06 10.18
C PRO A 107 -11.04 -6.39 8.70
N LYS A 108 -9.92 -7.05 8.38
CA LYS A 108 -9.53 -7.39 7.00
C LYS A 108 -10.65 -8.07 6.22
N ASN A 109 -11.36 -9.00 6.81
CA ASN A 109 -12.43 -9.74 6.16
C ASN A 109 -13.69 -8.91 5.84
N GLU A 110 -13.85 -7.76 6.48
CA GLU A 110 -14.91 -6.79 6.15
C GLU A 110 -14.43 -5.78 5.11
N LEU A 111 -13.15 -5.40 5.16
CA LEU A 111 -12.56 -4.40 4.28
C LEU A 111 -12.19 -4.98 2.90
N VAL A 112 -11.46 -6.09 2.87
CA VAL A 112 -10.93 -6.73 1.66
C VAL A 112 -11.85 -7.84 1.19
N GLN A 113 -12.43 -7.68 0.00
CA GLN A 113 -13.41 -8.60 -0.58
C GLN A 113 -12.77 -9.72 -1.44
N ALA A 114 -11.46 -9.80 -1.48
CA ALA A 114 -10.73 -10.82 -2.22
C ALA A 114 -9.82 -11.65 -1.31
N ARG A 115 -9.63 -12.92 -1.67
CA ARG A 115 -8.61 -13.78 -1.05
C ARG A 115 -7.22 -13.24 -1.37
N THR A 116 -6.33 -13.28 -0.41
CA THR A 116 -4.96 -12.80 -0.54
C THR A 116 -3.96 -13.95 -0.65
N VAL A 117 -2.76 -13.65 -1.14
CA VAL A 117 -1.68 -14.64 -1.22
C VAL A 117 -1.20 -15.09 0.16
N TYR A 118 -1.31 -14.24 1.19
CA TYR A 118 -0.98 -14.64 2.55
C TYR A 118 -2.05 -15.56 3.16
N ASP A 119 -3.35 -15.42 2.80
CA ASP A 119 -4.38 -16.41 3.15
C ASP A 119 -4.02 -17.77 2.52
N ALA A 120 -3.58 -17.75 1.25
CA ALA A 120 -3.19 -18.98 0.55
C ALA A 120 -1.93 -19.62 1.14
N ALA A 121 -0.96 -18.83 1.58
CA ALA A 121 0.23 -19.31 2.28
C ALA A 121 -0.11 -19.96 3.62
N HIS A 122 -0.94 -19.30 4.42
CA HIS A 122 -1.40 -19.82 5.72
C HIS A 122 -2.20 -21.12 5.57
N ASP A 123 -3.15 -21.16 4.60
CA ASP A 123 -3.93 -22.38 4.32
C ASP A 123 -3.06 -23.56 3.84
N ALA A 124 -1.89 -23.26 3.26
CA ALA A 124 -0.89 -24.27 2.88
C ALA A 124 0.01 -24.70 4.05
N GLY A 125 -0.24 -24.21 5.28
CA GLY A 125 0.54 -24.50 6.49
C GLY A 125 1.84 -23.71 6.57
N LEU A 126 2.00 -22.62 5.80
CA LEU A 126 3.15 -21.73 5.89
C LEU A 126 2.88 -20.63 6.91
N THR A 127 3.94 -20.16 7.54
CA THR A 127 3.87 -19.08 8.52
C THR A 127 3.95 -17.70 7.85
N VAL A 128 3.10 -16.79 8.33
CA VAL A 128 2.96 -15.42 7.80
C VAL A 128 3.22 -14.40 8.88
N ALA A 129 3.99 -13.37 8.56
CA ALA A 129 4.16 -12.22 9.44
C ALA A 129 3.92 -10.91 8.69
N GLU A 130 3.56 -9.88 9.45
CA GLU A 130 3.46 -8.53 8.93
C GLU A 130 4.07 -7.49 9.88
N VAL A 131 4.59 -6.41 9.30
CA VAL A 131 5.02 -5.21 10.01
C VAL A 131 4.53 -4.00 9.25
N ASP A 132 3.68 -3.19 9.89
CA ASP A 132 3.09 -1.97 9.30
C ASP A 132 2.32 -2.22 7.99
N TRP A 133 1.90 -3.47 7.71
CA TRP A 133 1.14 -3.72 6.48
C TRP A 133 -0.30 -3.22 6.62
N VAL A 134 -0.81 -2.61 5.55
CA VAL A 134 -2.13 -1.97 5.55
C VAL A 134 -3.25 -2.89 5.08
N ALA A 135 -4.51 -2.54 5.38
CA ALA A 135 -5.71 -3.32 5.05
C ALA A 135 -5.66 -4.79 5.57
N ILE A 136 -4.94 -5.04 6.66
CA ILE A 136 -4.68 -6.37 7.22
C ILE A 136 -5.17 -6.53 8.67
N HIS A 137 -5.78 -5.49 9.23
CA HIS A 137 -6.22 -5.47 10.63
C HIS A 137 -7.03 -6.71 11.00
N GLN A 138 -6.64 -7.40 12.09
CA GLN A 138 -7.25 -8.65 12.58
C GLN A 138 -7.33 -9.78 11.54
N ALA A 139 -6.38 -9.87 10.60
CA ALA A 139 -6.30 -10.98 9.67
C ALA A 139 -5.94 -12.28 10.41
N ALA A 140 -6.82 -13.29 10.32
CA ALA A 140 -6.60 -14.58 10.98
C ALA A 140 -5.46 -15.41 10.36
N SER A 141 -5.01 -15.06 9.17
CA SER A 141 -3.94 -15.73 8.41
C SER A 141 -2.54 -15.19 8.73
N VAL A 142 -2.40 -14.36 9.76
CA VAL A 142 -1.12 -13.75 10.19
C VAL A 142 -0.74 -14.31 11.55
N ASP A 143 0.43 -14.95 11.63
CA ASP A 143 0.93 -15.57 12.88
C ASP A 143 1.63 -14.54 13.78
N TRP A 144 2.36 -13.58 13.18
CA TRP A 144 3.07 -12.52 13.89
C TRP A 144 2.81 -11.17 13.24
N SER A 145 2.29 -10.26 14.05
CA SER A 145 1.95 -8.90 13.62
C SER A 145 2.64 -7.88 14.51
N PHE A 146 3.22 -6.86 13.89
CA PHE A 146 3.60 -5.60 14.51
C PHE A 146 2.93 -4.47 13.70
N ALA A 147 1.72 -4.13 14.10
CA ALA A 147 0.82 -3.26 13.33
C ALA A 147 1.32 -1.81 13.21
N GLU A 148 0.72 -1.04 12.28
CA GLU A 148 0.94 0.41 12.13
C GLU A 148 0.82 1.17 13.45
N VAL A 149 -0.15 0.78 14.29
CA VAL A 149 -0.27 1.25 15.67
C VAL A 149 -0.03 0.06 16.61
N PRO A 150 1.21 -0.12 17.09
CA PRO A 150 1.58 -1.25 17.92
C PRO A 150 0.90 -1.18 19.29
N ARG A 151 0.66 -2.35 19.88
CA ARG A 151 -0.01 -2.50 21.16
C ARG A 151 0.91 -3.21 22.15
N ALA A 152 1.05 -2.66 23.35
CA ALA A 152 1.91 -3.23 24.38
C ALA A 152 1.54 -4.69 24.79
N ASP A 153 0.31 -5.14 24.49
CA ASP A 153 -0.17 -6.50 24.70
C ASP A 153 0.00 -7.43 23.47
N GLY A 154 0.54 -6.92 22.37
CA GLY A 154 0.88 -7.72 21.18
C GLY A 154 1.98 -8.75 21.49
N VAL A 155 1.99 -9.85 20.75
CA VAL A 155 2.99 -10.94 20.96
C VAL A 155 4.38 -10.43 20.63
N VAL A 156 4.57 -9.83 19.46
CA VAL A 156 5.86 -9.32 18.98
C VAL A 156 6.34 -8.17 19.86
N GLU A 157 5.44 -7.25 20.23
CA GLU A 157 5.77 -6.11 21.08
C GLU A 157 6.26 -6.56 22.46
N ARG A 158 5.59 -7.53 23.10
CA ARG A 158 6.05 -8.09 24.37
C ARG A 158 7.43 -8.74 24.23
N GLU A 159 7.63 -9.53 23.19
CA GLU A 159 8.93 -10.15 22.92
C GLU A 159 10.05 -9.12 22.75
N MET A 160 9.77 -8.01 22.06
CA MET A 160 10.73 -6.93 21.87
C MET A 160 11.00 -6.16 23.16
N LEU A 161 9.97 -5.93 23.99
CA LEU A 161 10.10 -5.29 25.30
C LEU A 161 10.91 -6.17 26.25
N ASP A 162 10.58 -7.45 26.37
CA ASP A 162 11.25 -8.42 27.24
C ASP A 162 12.72 -8.64 26.79
N GLY A 163 12.98 -8.61 25.51
CA GLY A 163 14.32 -8.72 24.90
C GLY A 163 15.14 -7.43 24.89
N GLY A 164 14.57 -6.30 25.35
CA GLY A 164 15.25 -4.99 25.32
C GLY A 164 15.47 -4.42 23.90
N VAL A 165 14.78 -4.95 22.90
CA VAL A 165 14.80 -4.45 21.52
C VAL A 165 13.97 -3.17 21.39
N LEU A 166 12.93 -3.04 22.21
CA LEU A 166 12.06 -1.89 22.33
C LEU A 166 11.93 -1.51 23.81
N THR A 167 11.90 -0.23 24.15
CA THR A 167 11.65 0.21 25.53
C THR A 167 10.20 0.62 25.75
N ALA A 168 9.77 0.65 27.01
CA ALA A 168 8.43 1.10 27.38
C ALA A 168 8.21 2.57 27.00
N GLU A 169 9.25 3.41 27.13
CA GLU A 169 9.24 4.82 26.76
C GLU A 169 9.08 5.00 25.25
N GLU A 170 9.79 4.21 24.44
CA GLU A 170 9.64 4.22 22.97
C GLU A 170 8.22 3.82 22.57
N MET A 171 7.66 2.76 23.18
CA MET A 171 6.30 2.31 22.93
C MET A 171 5.27 3.39 23.28
N GLN A 172 5.42 4.04 24.42
CA GLN A 172 4.54 5.13 24.85
C GLN A 172 4.65 6.35 23.92
N ALA A 173 5.85 6.67 23.44
CA ALA A 173 6.10 7.79 22.55
C ALA A 173 5.69 7.54 21.09
N PHE A 174 5.58 6.28 20.68
CA PHE A 174 5.40 5.84 19.29
C PHE A 174 4.27 6.56 18.55
N PRO A 175 3.05 6.73 19.10
CA PRO A 175 1.95 7.38 18.37
C PRO A 175 2.28 8.81 17.91
N LYS A 176 3.15 9.52 18.65
CA LYS A 176 3.57 10.90 18.37
C LYS A 176 4.99 10.99 17.80
N ALA A 177 5.67 9.88 17.61
CA ALA A 177 7.03 9.84 17.09
C ALA A 177 7.09 10.39 15.65
N PRO A 178 8.17 11.07 15.25
CA PRO A 178 8.43 11.39 13.86
C PRO A 178 8.43 10.12 13.00
N ILE A 179 8.00 10.24 11.74
CA ILE A 179 7.86 9.07 10.87
C ILE A 179 9.16 8.28 10.70
N THR A 180 10.31 8.95 10.66
CA THR A 180 11.63 8.29 10.59
C THR A 180 11.92 7.42 11.82
N MET A 181 11.42 7.81 12.99
CA MET A 181 11.51 7.01 14.21
C MET A 181 10.52 5.84 14.20
N LYS A 182 9.34 6.02 13.60
CA LYS A 182 8.40 4.93 13.41
C LYS A 182 9.00 3.86 12.49
N ASP A 183 9.54 4.24 11.32
CA ASP A 183 10.25 3.33 10.42
C ASP A 183 11.40 2.59 11.12
N GLU A 184 12.11 3.27 12.02
CA GLU A 184 13.17 2.65 12.82
C GLU A 184 12.62 1.56 13.74
N VAL A 185 11.50 1.78 14.42
CA VAL A 185 10.85 0.78 15.28
C VAL A 185 10.29 -0.37 14.45
N TRP A 186 9.60 -0.09 13.34
CA TRP A 186 9.10 -1.12 12.43
C TRP A 186 10.24 -1.96 11.83
N THR A 187 11.38 -1.34 11.47
CA THR A 187 12.55 -2.10 11.01
C THR A 187 13.09 -3.03 12.09
N ARG A 188 13.17 -2.56 13.36
CA ARG A 188 13.58 -3.43 14.48
C ARG A 188 12.60 -4.59 14.69
N ALA A 189 11.30 -4.35 14.52
CA ALA A 189 10.29 -5.40 14.60
C ALA A 189 10.44 -6.43 13.47
N ALA A 190 10.64 -5.99 12.23
CA ALA A 190 10.89 -6.88 11.09
C ALA A 190 12.17 -7.72 11.29
N VAL A 191 13.25 -7.11 11.77
CA VAL A 191 14.50 -7.79 12.14
C VAL A 191 14.25 -8.84 13.22
N HIS A 192 13.55 -8.47 14.30
CA HIS A 192 13.21 -9.39 15.40
C HIS A 192 12.40 -10.58 14.91
N ILE A 193 11.37 -10.35 14.10
CA ILE A 193 10.53 -11.41 13.52
C ILE A 193 11.37 -12.35 12.65
N ILE A 194 12.24 -11.81 11.78
CA ILE A 194 13.12 -12.63 10.93
C ILE A 194 14.04 -13.51 11.77
N GLU A 195 14.70 -12.95 12.78
CA GLU A 195 15.69 -13.66 13.58
C GLU A 195 15.05 -14.72 14.49
N LYS A 196 13.93 -14.39 15.09
CA LYS A 196 13.27 -15.25 16.07
C LYS A 196 12.32 -16.26 15.45
N HIS A 197 11.50 -15.84 14.49
CA HIS A 197 10.38 -16.63 13.98
C HIS A 197 10.61 -17.20 12.57
N LYS A 198 11.46 -16.57 11.75
CA LYS A 198 11.79 -17.02 10.38
C LYS A 198 10.53 -17.34 9.55
N PRO A 199 9.58 -16.39 9.39
CA PRO A 199 8.33 -16.65 8.69
C PRO A 199 8.58 -17.04 7.23
N ASN A 200 7.70 -17.87 6.65
CA ASN A 200 7.76 -18.17 5.23
C ASN A 200 7.38 -16.97 4.36
N LEU A 201 6.48 -16.10 4.84
CA LEU A 201 6.12 -14.84 4.20
C LEU A 201 6.17 -13.72 5.23
N LEU A 202 6.99 -12.70 4.96
CA LEU A 202 6.97 -11.44 5.70
C LEU A 202 6.49 -10.32 4.76
N LEU A 203 5.44 -9.62 5.17
CA LEU A 203 4.97 -8.37 4.58
C LEU A 203 5.50 -7.22 5.44
N TYR A 204 6.31 -6.33 4.89
CA TYR A 204 6.94 -5.25 5.62
C TYR A 204 6.81 -3.93 4.85
N HIS A 205 6.33 -2.89 5.52
CA HIS A 205 6.04 -1.60 4.93
C HIS A 205 6.80 -0.49 5.67
N LEU A 206 7.21 0.54 4.93
CA LEU A 206 7.93 1.73 5.40
C LEU A 206 7.30 3.00 4.84
N LEU A 207 7.03 3.97 5.70
CA LEU A 207 6.25 5.17 5.41
C LEU A 207 7.07 6.46 5.26
N THR A 208 8.35 6.47 5.64
CA THR A 208 9.16 7.72 5.64
C THR A 208 9.22 8.36 4.27
N THR A 209 9.32 7.55 3.20
CA THR A 209 9.44 8.04 1.83
C THR A 209 8.20 8.83 1.41
N ASP A 210 7.01 8.28 1.62
CA ASP A 210 5.74 8.94 1.35
C ASP A 210 5.58 10.23 2.16
N SER A 211 5.68 10.11 3.48
CA SER A 211 5.47 11.20 4.44
C SER A 211 6.35 12.43 4.18
N VAL A 212 7.63 12.18 3.85
CA VAL A 212 8.59 13.24 3.55
C VAL A 212 8.30 13.88 2.19
N GLN A 213 7.96 13.08 1.18
CA GLN A 213 7.64 13.59 -0.16
C GLN A 213 6.32 14.41 -0.16
N HIS A 214 5.32 14.03 0.64
CA HIS A 214 4.12 14.86 0.84
C HIS A 214 4.48 16.26 1.32
N ARG A 215 5.37 16.36 2.28
CA ARG A 215 5.70 17.65 2.91
C ARG A 215 6.67 18.48 2.10
N TYR A 216 7.66 17.85 1.45
CA TYR A 216 8.80 18.55 0.87
C TYR A 216 8.95 18.34 -0.64
N GLY A 217 8.12 17.49 -1.26
CA GLY A 217 8.17 17.14 -2.67
C GLY A 217 9.13 16.01 -2.99
N ALA A 218 8.80 15.26 -4.05
CA ALA A 218 9.55 14.08 -4.47
C ALA A 218 10.99 14.40 -4.94
N ASP A 219 11.16 15.54 -5.61
CA ASP A 219 12.44 15.93 -6.21
C ASP A 219 13.26 16.87 -5.29
N SER A 220 12.90 16.97 -4.00
CA SER A 220 13.62 17.75 -3.00
C SER A 220 14.79 16.97 -2.40
N LEU A 221 15.73 17.71 -1.76
CA LEU A 221 16.80 17.06 -0.97
C LEU A 221 16.25 16.20 0.18
N ALA A 222 15.14 16.62 0.78
CA ALA A 222 14.48 15.85 1.82
C ALA A 222 13.89 14.55 1.24
N GLY A 223 13.20 14.63 0.09
CA GLY A 223 12.71 13.46 -0.64
C GLY A 223 13.86 12.49 -0.99
N ALA A 224 14.94 13.00 -1.58
CA ALA A 224 16.12 12.17 -1.87
C ALA A 224 16.70 11.51 -0.61
N THR A 225 16.78 12.24 0.50
CA THR A 225 17.27 11.71 1.78
C THR A 225 16.36 10.59 2.30
N SER A 226 15.04 10.71 2.17
CA SER A 226 14.10 9.67 2.61
C SER A 226 14.29 8.36 1.83
N LEU A 227 14.54 8.45 0.51
CA LEU A 227 14.84 7.28 -0.32
C LEU A 227 16.17 6.60 0.09
N ILE A 228 17.19 7.38 0.47
CA ILE A 228 18.47 6.85 0.98
C ILE A 228 18.29 6.15 2.33
N LEU A 229 17.45 6.71 3.21
CA LEU A 229 17.13 6.06 4.49
C LEU A 229 16.41 4.73 4.27
N ALA A 230 15.45 4.68 3.34
CA ALA A 230 14.76 3.45 2.98
C ALA A 230 15.72 2.38 2.42
N ASP A 231 16.68 2.76 1.55
CA ASP A 231 17.73 1.86 1.04
C ASP A 231 18.54 1.22 2.19
N ARG A 232 18.87 2.00 3.23
CA ARG A 232 19.56 1.48 4.43
C ARG A 232 18.70 0.52 5.25
N GLN A 233 17.39 0.74 5.34
CA GLN A 233 16.50 -0.20 6.05
C GLN A 233 16.43 -1.54 5.31
N VAL A 234 16.45 -1.54 3.98
CA VAL A 234 16.58 -2.78 3.19
C VAL A 234 17.86 -3.54 3.56
N GLN A 235 19.01 -2.86 3.73
CA GLN A 235 20.26 -3.54 4.16
C GLN A 235 20.11 -4.24 5.51
N ARG A 236 19.42 -3.62 6.47
CA ARG A 236 19.19 -4.22 7.80
C ARG A 236 18.40 -5.52 7.72
N ILE A 237 17.43 -5.59 6.80
CA ILE A 237 16.68 -6.83 6.54
C ILE A 237 17.60 -7.90 5.96
N LEU A 238 18.47 -7.56 4.99
CA LEU A 238 19.45 -8.51 4.45
C LEU A 238 20.38 -9.05 5.54
N ASP A 239 20.87 -8.17 6.41
CA ASP A 239 21.74 -8.54 7.54
C ASP A 239 21.00 -9.46 8.55
N ALA A 240 19.72 -9.23 8.77
CA ALA A 240 18.89 -10.09 9.62
C ALA A 240 18.72 -11.50 9.02
N LEU A 241 18.53 -11.60 7.70
CA LEU A 241 18.45 -12.88 7.00
C LEU A 241 19.77 -13.67 7.13
N ASP A 242 20.92 -12.97 7.09
CA ASP A 242 22.23 -13.59 7.31
C ASP A 242 22.38 -14.12 8.74
N ARG A 243 22.02 -13.30 9.75
CA ARG A 243 22.08 -13.72 11.16
C ARG A 243 21.11 -14.85 11.48
N ALA A 244 19.94 -14.84 10.84
CA ALA A 244 18.95 -15.92 10.98
C ALA A 244 19.35 -17.23 10.26
N GLY A 245 20.37 -17.20 9.38
CA GLY A 245 20.84 -18.35 8.61
C GLY A 245 19.83 -18.83 7.55
N ILE A 246 18.95 -17.94 7.05
CA ILE A 246 17.93 -18.28 6.04
C ILE A 246 18.14 -17.57 4.69
N ARG A 247 19.21 -16.77 4.55
CA ARG A 247 19.46 -15.95 3.36
C ARG A 247 19.40 -16.74 2.04
N GLU A 248 20.09 -17.88 1.97
CA GLU A 248 20.18 -18.70 0.75
C GLU A 248 18.86 -19.32 0.31
N ARG A 249 17.86 -19.29 1.18
CA ARG A 249 16.50 -19.83 0.98
C ARG A 249 15.44 -18.73 0.87
N THR A 250 15.87 -17.46 0.96
CA THR A 250 14.97 -16.30 0.97
C THR A 250 15.02 -15.57 -0.36
N THR A 251 13.84 -15.22 -0.85
CA THR A 251 13.65 -14.22 -1.90
C THR A 251 13.24 -12.90 -1.26
N VAL A 252 13.89 -11.81 -1.64
CA VAL A 252 13.52 -10.45 -1.25
C VAL A 252 12.92 -9.74 -2.45
N LEU A 253 11.70 -9.25 -2.29
CA LEU A 253 11.01 -8.38 -3.23
C LEU A 253 10.95 -6.99 -2.61
N VAL A 254 11.53 -5.99 -3.25
CA VAL A 254 11.41 -4.58 -2.85
C VAL A 254 10.49 -3.90 -3.87
N VAL A 255 9.38 -3.39 -3.38
CA VAL A 255 8.34 -2.75 -4.18
C VAL A 255 8.00 -1.36 -3.65
N SER A 256 7.22 -0.61 -4.38
CA SER A 256 6.40 0.47 -3.84
C SER A 256 4.98 0.33 -4.38
N ASP A 257 4.08 1.02 -3.77
CA ASP A 257 2.64 0.96 -4.08
C ASP A 257 2.25 2.00 -5.14
N HIS A 258 2.93 3.15 -5.16
CA HIS A 258 2.79 4.22 -6.16
C HIS A 258 4.07 5.04 -6.29
N GLY A 259 4.10 5.93 -7.27
CA GLY A 259 5.09 6.98 -7.40
C GLY A 259 4.63 8.29 -6.74
N PHE A 260 5.29 9.39 -7.08
CA PHE A 260 5.05 10.70 -6.48
C PHE A 260 5.32 11.83 -7.46
N LYS A 261 4.58 12.94 -7.34
CA LYS A 261 4.84 14.16 -8.10
C LYS A 261 4.60 15.42 -7.26
N THR A 262 5.28 16.49 -7.64
CA THR A 262 5.17 17.81 -7.01
C THR A 262 3.99 18.58 -7.62
N TYR A 263 3.33 19.42 -6.82
CA TYR A 263 2.26 20.30 -7.27
C TYR A 263 2.45 21.72 -6.71
N GLN A 264 1.75 22.70 -7.32
CA GLN A 264 1.83 24.11 -6.99
C GLN A 264 0.49 24.71 -6.57
N HIS A 265 -0.62 24.03 -6.95
CA HIS A 265 -1.97 24.55 -6.74
C HIS A 265 -2.84 23.52 -6.05
N LEU A 266 -3.73 23.96 -5.18
CA LEU A 266 -4.74 23.16 -4.49
C LEU A 266 -6.11 23.41 -5.09
N ILE A 267 -6.90 22.34 -5.26
CA ILE A 267 -8.31 22.39 -5.66
C ILE A 267 -9.16 21.97 -4.46
N ARG A 268 -9.93 22.90 -3.90
CA ARG A 268 -10.86 22.63 -2.82
C ARG A 268 -12.24 22.27 -3.36
N ALA A 269 -12.41 21.03 -3.76
CA ALA A 269 -13.64 20.57 -4.39
C ALA A 269 -14.87 20.68 -3.46
N ASN A 270 -14.69 20.56 -2.13
CA ASN A 270 -15.76 20.82 -1.17
C ASN A 270 -16.13 22.33 -1.07
N ALA A 271 -15.19 23.24 -1.36
CA ALA A 271 -15.50 24.66 -1.48
C ALA A 271 -16.34 24.95 -2.72
N VAL A 272 -16.12 24.22 -3.83
CA VAL A 272 -17.04 24.28 -5.00
C VAL A 272 -18.45 23.90 -4.61
N LEU A 273 -18.62 22.81 -3.83
CA LEU A 273 -19.95 22.38 -3.35
C LEU A 273 -20.61 23.46 -2.49
N ARG A 274 -19.84 24.10 -1.61
CA ARG A 274 -20.31 25.22 -0.78
C ARG A 274 -20.79 26.37 -1.65
N ASP A 275 -20.00 26.82 -2.62
CA ASP A 275 -20.33 27.96 -3.49
C ASP A 275 -21.55 27.68 -4.38
N LYS A 276 -21.83 26.40 -4.66
CA LYS A 276 -23.02 25.96 -5.39
C LYS A 276 -24.22 25.64 -4.47
N GLY A 277 -24.10 25.84 -3.16
CA GLY A 277 -25.16 25.55 -2.20
C GLY A 277 -25.44 24.07 -1.96
N LEU A 278 -24.55 23.18 -2.42
CA LEU A 278 -24.61 21.72 -2.22
C LEU A 278 -23.99 21.28 -0.89
N LEU A 279 -23.25 22.19 -0.22
CA LEU A 279 -22.69 22.02 1.10
C LEU A 279 -22.95 23.30 1.92
N ARG A 280 -23.41 23.16 3.14
CA ARG A 280 -23.79 24.25 4.04
C ARG A 280 -23.25 23.98 5.44
N ASP A 281 -22.92 25.02 6.18
CA ASP A 281 -22.68 24.99 7.62
C ASP A 281 -23.99 25.37 8.30
N VAL A 282 -24.56 24.46 9.08
CA VAL A 282 -25.79 24.68 9.85
C VAL A 282 -25.46 24.46 11.31
N ASP A 283 -25.41 25.53 12.07
CA ASP A 283 -25.10 25.52 13.52
C ASP A 283 -23.75 24.80 13.85
N GLY A 284 -22.74 25.01 13.00
CA GLY A 284 -21.41 24.39 13.15
C GLY A 284 -21.33 22.93 12.68
N GLN A 285 -22.40 22.42 12.09
CA GLN A 285 -22.42 21.08 11.47
C GLN A 285 -22.51 21.20 9.95
N VAL A 286 -21.80 20.31 9.25
CA VAL A 286 -21.90 20.25 7.79
C VAL A 286 -23.17 19.48 7.39
N ASP A 287 -24.04 20.15 6.62
CA ASP A 287 -25.16 19.58 5.88
C ASP A 287 -24.82 19.64 4.39
N CYS A 288 -24.87 18.51 3.68
CA CYS A 288 -24.45 18.46 2.30
C CYS A 288 -25.33 17.52 1.45
N ASP A 289 -25.63 17.95 0.22
CA ASP A 289 -26.29 17.12 -0.79
C ASP A 289 -25.26 16.24 -1.53
N ALA A 290 -23.97 16.66 -1.49
CA ALA A 290 -22.82 15.88 -1.96
C ALA A 290 -21.58 16.15 -1.08
N TRP A 291 -20.65 15.21 -1.08
CA TRP A 291 -19.35 15.29 -0.39
C TRP A 291 -18.21 14.81 -1.28
N VAL A 292 -17.06 15.44 -1.18
CA VAL A 292 -15.85 15.05 -1.92
C VAL A 292 -14.79 14.53 -0.95
N VAL A 293 -14.26 13.33 -1.26
CA VAL A 293 -13.10 12.74 -0.60
C VAL A 293 -11.90 12.97 -1.52
N ALA A 294 -10.92 13.73 -1.05
CA ALA A 294 -9.70 14.05 -1.78
C ALA A 294 -8.69 12.91 -1.64
N GLU A 295 -8.07 12.50 -2.77
CA GLU A 295 -7.06 11.45 -2.86
C GLU A 295 -5.77 11.98 -3.52
N GLY A 296 -5.47 13.26 -3.34
CA GLY A 296 -4.32 13.90 -3.99
C GLY A 296 -4.61 14.25 -5.45
N GLY A 297 -4.12 13.49 -6.41
CA GLY A 297 -4.33 13.73 -7.84
C GLY A 297 -5.72 13.38 -8.36
N THR A 298 -6.53 12.63 -7.59
CA THR A 298 -7.95 12.40 -7.87
C THR A 298 -8.79 12.78 -6.66
N ALA A 299 -10.11 12.90 -6.87
CA ALA A 299 -11.07 13.06 -5.80
C ALA A 299 -12.37 12.32 -6.14
N MET A 300 -12.97 11.68 -5.16
CA MET A 300 -14.19 10.90 -5.32
C MET A 300 -15.37 11.66 -4.76
N VAL A 301 -16.42 11.84 -5.58
CA VAL A 301 -17.61 12.64 -5.27
C VAL A 301 -18.78 11.72 -4.98
N TYR A 302 -19.42 11.92 -3.85
CA TYR A 302 -20.55 11.14 -3.37
C TYR A 302 -21.79 12.00 -3.21
N VAL A 303 -22.94 11.54 -3.73
CA VAL A 303 -24.24 12.07 -3.34
C VAL A 303 -24.56 11.56 -1.94
N THR A 304 -24.86 12.47 -1.03
CA THR A 304 -25.13 12.16 0.39
C THR A 304 -26.62 12.24 0.74
N ARG A 305 -27.45 12.80 -0.15
CA ARG A 305 -28.91 12.91 0.02
C ARG A 305 -29.63 12.22 -1.13
N GLU A 306 -30.02 10.98 -0.91
CA GLU A 306 -30.63 10.12 -1.95
C GLU A 306 -31.93 10.69 -2.52
N SER A 307 -32.74 11.34 -1.68
CA SER A 307 -33.98 12.01 -2.11
C SER A 307 -33.80 13.11 -3.16
N LYS A 308 -32.55 13.63 -3.32
CA LYS A 308 -32.17 14.65 -4.30
C LYS A 308 -31.20 14.16 -5.36
N ARG A 309 -30.93 12.86 -5.43
CA ARG A 309 -29.84 12.27 -6.20
C ARG A 309 -29.73 12.77 -7.64
N GLU A 310 -30.81 12.70 -8.40
CA GLU A 310 -30.81 13.08 -9.82
C GLU A 310 -30.45 14.57 -10.02
N ALA A 311 -31.12 15.45 -9.26
CA ALA A 311 -30.85 16.88 -9.30
C ALA A 311 -29.39 17.20 -8.88
N THR A 312 -28.90 16.51 -7.84
CA THR A 312 -27.54 16.68 -7.35
C THR A 312 -26.51 16.24 -8.38
N LEU A 313 -26.69 15.08 -9.02
CA LEU A 313 -25.76 14.60 -10.07
C LEU A 313 -25.66 15.57 -11.25
N LYS A 314 -26.78 16.16 -11.67
CA LYS A 314 -26.80 17.19 -12.70
C LYS A 314 -26.02 18.43 -12.25
N ALA A 315 -26.29 18.93 -11.05
CA ALA A 315 -25.61 20.09 -10.48
C ALA A 315 -24.09 19.86 -10.31
N LEU A 316 -23.67 18.65 -9.90
CA LEU A 316 -22.26 18.28 -9.76
C LEU A 316 -21.50 18.33 -11.09
N LYS A 317 -22.10 17.79 -12.16
CA LYS A 317 -21.48 17.84 -13.49
C LYS A 317 -21.25 19.29 -13.93
N ASP A 318 -22.24 20.15 -13.78
CA ASP A 318 -22.14 21.57 -14.13
C ASP A 318 -21.14 22.30 -13.21
N ALA A 319 -21.07 21.94 -11.92
CA ALA A 319 -20.19 22.56 -10.94
C ALA A 319 -18.71 22.28 -11.22
N PHE A 320 -18.35 21.08 -11.65
CA PHE A 320 -16.94 20.68 -11.82
C PHE A 320 -16.40 20.81 -13.23
N THR A 321 -17.24 21.00 -14.26
CA THR A 321 -16.82 21.03 -15.68
C THR A 321 -15.82 22.15 -15.99
N ASN A 322 -15.88 23.30 -15.32
CA ASN A 322 -15.06 24.47 -15.61
C ASN A 322 -14.20 24.93 -14.41
N VAL A 323 -13.93 24.07 -13.45
CA VAL A 323 -13.05 24.41 -12.32
C VAL A 323 -11.59 24.34 -12.79
N PRO A 324 -10.82 25.44 -12.67
CA PRO A 324 -9.41 25.41 -13.04
C PRO A 324 -8.67 24.29 -12.29
N GLY A 325 -7.80 23.59 -13.00
CA GLY A 325 -7.03 22.47 -12.44
C GLY A 325 -7.73 21.12 -12.46
N ILE A 326 -9.05 21.03 -12.74
CA ILE A 326 -9.72 19.76 -13.01
C ILE A 326 -9.53 19.42 -14.49
N ALA A 327 -8.71 18.41 -14.77
CA ALA A 327 -8.44 17.95 -16.13
C ALA A 327 -9.57 17.08 -16.69
N LYS A 328 -10.23 16.30 -15.81
CA LYS A 328 -11.30 15.38 -16.23
C LYS A 328 -12.31 15.14 -15.12
N VAL A 329 -13.56 15.07 -15.55
CA VAL A 329 -14.70 14.58 -14.75
C VAL A 329 -15.06 13.21 -15.33
N ILE A 330 -14.85 12.15 -14.55
CA ILE A 330 -15.05 10.76 -14.96
C ILE A 330 -16.39 10.30 -14.38
N LEU A 331 -17.29 9.87 -15.24
CA LEU A 331 -18.63 9.40 -14.86
C LEU A 331 -18.69 7.87 -14.79
N PRO A 332 -19.66 7.28 -14.09
CA PRO A 332 -19.78 5.82 -13.90
C PRO A 332 -19.72 5.00 -15.20
N ALA A 333 -20.24 5.53 -16.31
CA ALA A 333 -20.17 4.89 -17.63
C ALA A 333 -18.72 4.71 -18.15
N GLU A 334 -17.76 5.51 -17.65
CA GLU A 334 -16.36 5.48 -18.02
C GLU A 334 -15.49 4.66 -17.05
N TYR A 335 -16.01 4.31 -15.86
CA TYR A 335 -15.21 3.71 -14.77
C TYR A 335 -14.43 2.47 -15.18
N ALA A 336 -15.02 1.59 -15.99
CA ALA A 336 -14.37 0.38 -16.45
C ALA A 336 -13.05 0.66 -17.20
N ALA A 337 -12.95 1.76 -17.96
CA ALA A 337 -11.76 2.16 -18.67
C ALA A 337 -10.60 2.58 -17.75
N TYR A 338 -10.92 2.91 -16.48
CA TYR A 338 -9.95 3.30 -15.45
C TYR A 338 -9.74 2.22 -14.41
N GLY A 339 -10.39 1.05 -14.54
CA GLY A 339 -10.32 -0.03 -13.56
C GLY A 339 -11.07 0.28 -12.26
N TYR A 340 -11.98 1.23 -12.25
CA TYR A 340 -12.89 1.48 -11.14
C TYR A 340 -14.13 0.57 -11.23
N PRO A 341 -14.67 0.11 -10.09
CA PRO A 341 -15.94 -0.60 -10.07
C PRO A 341 -17.11 0.34 -10.37
N GLY A 342 -18.17 -0.17 -10.98
CA GLY A 342 -19.41 0.56 -11.08
C GLY A 342 -20.08 0.70 -9.71
N PRO A 343 -20.71 1.86 -9.37
CA PRO A 343 -21.32 2.06 -8.05
C PRO A 343 -22.50 1.11 -7.78
N ALA A 344 -23.17 0.57 -8.81
CA ALA A 344 -24.21 -0.44 -8.64
C ALA A 344 -23.64 -1.81 -8.20
N ALA A 345 -22.41 -2.16 -8.63
CA ALA A 345 -21.75 -3.40 -8.25
C ALA A 345 -20.95 -3.26 -6.95
N GLN A 346 -20.47 -2.04 -6.65
CA GLN A 346 -19.69 -1.73 -5.46
C GLN A 346 -20.23 -0.48 -4.75
N PRO A 347 -21.04 -0.65 -3.69
CA PRO A 347 -21.66 0.48 -2.98
C PRO A 347 -20.68 1.46 -2.32
N ARG A 348 -19.41 1.03 -2.17
CA ARG A 348 -18.32 1.90 -1.67
C ARG A 348 -17.82 2.90 -2.72
N MET A 349 -18.12 2.64 -3.99
CA MET A 349 -17.66 3.51 -5.08
C MET A 349 -18.43 4.82 -5.11
N SER A 350 -17.74 5.87 -5.53
CA SER A 350 -18.28 7.22 -5.72
C SER A 350 -19.22 7.32 -6.92
N ASP A 351 -19.96 8.41 -6.96
CA ASP A 351 -20.88 8.75 -8.06
C ASP A 351 -20.17 9.47 -9.21
N MET A 352 -18.98 10.02 -8.94
CA MET A 352 -18.14 10.72 -9.90
C MET A 352 -16.70 10.71 -9.40
N VAL A 353 -15.72 10.64 -10.31
CA VAL A 353 -14.31 10.82 -10.00
C VAL A 353 -13.80 12.06 -10.75
N LEU A 354 -13.09 12.93 -10.03
CA LEU A 354 -12.39 14.09 -10.57
C LEU A 354 -10.91 13.75 -10.71
N ALA A 355 -10.28 14.14 -11.81
CA ALA A 355 -8.84 14.00 -12.00
C ALA A 355 -8.20 15.38 -12.17
N ALA A 356 -7.14 15.64 -11.41
CA ALA A 356 -6.41 16.89 -11.45
C ALA A 356 -5.48 16.98 -12.68
N ALA A 357 -5.29 18.19 -13.16
CA ALA A 357 -4.26 18.54 -14.13
C ALA A 357 -2.87 18.47 -13.46
N SER A 358 -1.82 18.39 -14.29
CA SER A 358 -0.44 18.49 -13.79
C SER A 358 -0.25 19.83 -13.05
N GLY A 359 0.44 19.78 -11.92
CA GLY A 359 0.65 20.94 -11.06
C GLY A 359 -0.47 21.23 -10.04
N TYR A 360 -1.55 20.45 -10.05
CA TYR A 360 -2.68 20.57 -9.14
C TYR A 360 -2.86 19.31 -8.29
N ALA A 361 -3.35 19.49 -7.05
CA ALA A 361 -3.81 18.40 -6.19
C ALA A 361 -5.11 18.80 -5.47
N PHE A 362 -5.97 17.82 -5.16
CA PHE A 362 -7.18 18.05 -4.38
C PHE A 362 -6.89 18.20 -2.89
N ASP A 363 -7.60 19.14 -2.27
CA ASP A 363 -7.55 19.46 -0.84
C ASP A 363 -8.94 19.23 -0.22
N PRO A 364 -9.05 18.60 0.97
CA PRO A 364 -10.34 18.27 1.58
C PRO A 364 -11.08 19.48 2.18
N ALA A 365 -10.45 20.66 2.25
CA ALA A 365 -11.02 21.83 2.92
C ALA A 365 -12.36 22.25 2.29
N THR A 366 -13.29 22.64 3.18
CA THR A 366 -14.62 23.16 2.82
C THR A 366 -14.64 24.69 2.71
N LYS A 367 -13.61 25.37 3.19
CA LYS A 367 -13.50 26.84 3.29
C LYS A 367 -12.32 27.34 2.46
N GLY A 368 -12.29 28.63 2.19
CA GLY A 368 -11.27 29.28 1.38
C GLY A 368 -11.65 29.36 -0.10
N GLU A 369 -10.70 29.81 -0.91
CA GLU A 369 -10.84 29.86 -2.38
C GLU A 369 -10.89 28.46 -2.98
N VAL A 370 -11.61 28.30 -4.08
CA VAL A 370 -11.76 27.03 -4.80
C VAL A 370 -10.40 26.54 -5.31
N VAL A 371 -9.60 27.44 -5.87
CA VAL A 371 -8.22 27.17 -6.26
C VAL A 371 -7.31 28.10 -5.50
N ALA A 372 -6.25 27.56 -4.92
CA ALA A 372 -5.27 28.35 -4.18
C ALA A 372 -3.85 27.86 -4.50
N ASP A 373 -2.90 28.75 -4.44
CA ASP A 373 -1.49 28.37 -4.50
C ASP A 373 -1.07 27.70 -3.20
N VAL A 374 -0.08 26.81 -3.26
CA VAL A 374 0.60 26.32 -2.06
C VAL A 374 1.34 27.47 -1.39
N ASN A 375 1.68 27.29 -0.12
CA ASN A 375 2.41 28.33 0.62
C ASN A 375 3.72 28.70 -0.10
N PRO A 376 4.02 30.00 -0.24
CA PRO A 376 5.27 30.43 -0.86
C PRO A 376 6.50 29.77 -0.22
N GLY A 377 7.42 29.29 -1.05
CA GLY A 377 8.64 28.62 -0.59
C GLY A 377 8.46 27.15 -0.19
N THR A 378 7.27 26.57 -0.37
CA THR A 378 7.03 25.13 -0.22
C THR A 378 6.88 24.45 -1.57
N THR A 379 7.25 23.19 -1.66
CA THR A 379 7.10 22.34 -2.85
C THR A 379 6.53 20.99 -2.47
N PRO A 380 5.28 20.94 -1.96
CA PRO A 380 4.70 19.68 -1.51
C PRO A 380 4.52 18.71 -2.69
N GLY A 381 4.54 17.42 -2.36
CA GLY A 381 4.22 16.37 -3.31
C GLY A 381 2.92 15.67 -2.99
N ASN A 382 2.42 14.93 -3.95
CA ASN A 382 1.27 14.05 -3.80
C ASN A 382 1.31 12.89 -4.79
N HIS A 383 0.50 11.90 -4.50
CA HIS A 383 0.17 10.77 -5.38
C HIS A 383 -1.34 10.80 -5.69
N GLY A 384 -1.96 9.67 -6.01
CA GLY A 384 -3.41 9.63 -6.27
C GLY A 384 -3.81 10.13 -7.66
N TYR A 385 -2.86 10.49 -8.56
CA TYR A 385 -3.17 10.79 -9.96
C TYR A 385 -3.57 9.50 -10.70
N LEU A 386 -4.17 9.64 -11.88
CA LEU A 386 -4.51 8.45 -12.67
C LEU A 386 -3.25 7.63 -12.95
N ASN A 387 -3.38 6.31 -12.90
CA ASN A 387 -2.25 5.40 -13.15
C ASN A 387 -1.70 5.46 -14.58
N SER A 388 -2.34 6.19 -15.48
CA SER A 388 -1.80 6.54 -16.80
C SER A 388 -0.68 7.59 -16.72
N ASP A 389 -0.56 8.33 -15.61
CA ASP A 389 0.54 9.24 -15.37
C ASP A 389 1.81 8.44 -14.99
N PRO A 390 2.91 8.53 -15.78
CA PRO A 390 4.12 7.77 -15.51
C PRO A 390 4.84 8.18 -14.21
N GLU A 391 4.52 9.32 -13.62
CA GLU A 391 5.05 9.71 -12.32
C GLU A 391 4.46 8.88 -11.18
N MET A 392 3.33 8.20 -11.42
CA MET A 392 2.74 7.25 -10.49
C MET A 392 3.37 5.84 -10.58
N ASP A 393 4.24 5.60 -11.54
CA ASP A 393 4.93 4.31 -11.67
C ASP A 393 5.81 4.04 -10.43
N ALA A 394 5.65 2.86 -9.87
CA ALA A 394 6.30 2.34 -8.69
C ALA A 394 7.49 1.44 -9.04
N ILE A 395 8.23 0.97 -8.04
CA ILE A 395 9.40 0.10 -8.23
C ILE A 395 9.06 -1.38 -8.02
N LEU A 396 9.83 -2.26 -8.70
CA LEU A 396 9.97 -3.67 -8.31
C LEU A 396 11.40 -4.12 -8.56
N VAL A 397 12.06 -4.55 -7.46
CA VAL A 397 13.37 -5.19 -7.47
C VAL A 397 13.23 -6.55 -6.79
N ALA A 398 13.73 -7.61 -7.40
CA ALA A 398 13.70 -8.96 -6.86
C ALA A 398 15.11 -9.52 -6.73
N TRP A 399 15.41 -10.20 -5.61
CA TRP A 399 16.75 -10.71 -5.33
C TRP A 399 16.70 -11.99 -4.48
N GLY A 400 17.70 -12.86 -4.62
CA GLY A 400 17.92 -14.03 -3.76
C GLY A 400 17.44 -15.34 -4.38
N ALA A 401 16.93 -16.24 -3.52
CA ALA A 401 16.56 -17.58 -3.91
C ALA A 401 15.49 -17.59 -5.03
N GLY A 402 15.70 -18.40 -6.06
CA GLY A 402 14.76 -18.53 -7.16
C GLY A 402 14.76 -17.41 -8.19
N ILE A 403 15.57 -16.36 -8.03
CA ILE A 403 15.67 -15.23 -8.97
C ILE A 403 16.82 -15.44 -9.95
N ARG A 404 16.61 -15.13 -11.23
CA ARG A 404 17.66 -15.11 -12.26
C ARG A 404 18.46 -13.81 -12.17
N PRO A 405 19.77 -13.85 -11.86
CA PRO A 405 20.60 -12.66 -11.77
C PRO A 405 20.65 -11.88 -13.09
N GLY A 406 20.71 -10.54 -12.97
CA GLY A 406 20.81 -9.63 -14.10
C GLY A 406 19.58 -9.52 -14.98
N SER A 407 18.43 -10.05 -14.53
CA SER A 407 17.18 -9.98 -15.28
C SER A 407 16.62 -8.55 -15.30
N ARG A 408 16.28 -8.07 -16.50
CA ARG A 408 15.51 -6.84 -16.69
C ARG A 408 14.21 -7.18 -17.40
N VAL A 409 13.10 -6.73 -16.86
CA VAL A 409 11.78 -6.99 -17.43
C VAL A 409 11.06 -5.66 -17.66
N GLY A 410 10.18 -5.63 -18.63
CA GLY A 410 9.34 -4.46 -18.90
C GLY A 410 8.43 -4.13 -17.71
N THR A 411 7.47 -3.26 -17.94
CA THR A 411 6.47 -2.88 -16.92
C THR A 411 5.64 -4.08 -16.48
N LEU A 412 5.51 -4.26 -15.18
CA LEU A 412 4.62 -5.22 -14.52
C LEU A 412 3.44 -4.47 -13.91
N ALA A 413 2.29 -5.12 -13.78
CA ALA A 413 1.20 -4.61 -12.97
C ALA A 413 1.46 -4.95 -11.49
N ASN A 414 1.05 -4.10 -10.57
CA ASN A 414 1.19 -4.42 -9.14
C ASN A 414 0.36 -5.65 -8.73
N THR A 415 -0.72 -5.96 -9.46
CA THR A 415 -1.49 -7.20 -9.32
C THR A 415 -0.70 -8.47 -9.66
N ASP A 416 0.43 -8.37 -10.37
CA ASP A 416 1.28 -9.52 -10.67
C ASP A 416 2.04 -10.03 -9.42
N VAL A 417 2.23 -9.19 -8.40
CA VAL A 417 3.04 -9.48 -7.20
C VAL A 417 2.52 -10.68 -6.43
N ALA A 418 1.20 -10.81 -6.25
CA ALA A 418 0.60 -11.96 -5.56
C ALA A 418 0.95 -13.30 -6.24
N GLY A 419 0.87 -13.35 -7.58
CA GLY A 419 1.22 -14.54 -8.36
C GLY A 419 2.71 -14.86 -8.28
N ILE A 420 3.57 -13.85 -8.27
CA ILE A 420 5.02 -13.99 -8.09
C ILE A 420 5.33 -14.59 -6.70
N ILE A 421 4.73 -14.07 -5.62
CA ILE A 421 4.89 -14.59 -4.26
C ILE A 421 4.42 -16.06 -4.19
N ALA A 422 3.24 -16.36 -4.73
CA ALA A 422 2.69 -17.70 -4.73
C ALA A 422 3.62 -18.71 -5.43
N GLN A 423 4.19 -18.33 -6.59
CA GLN A 423 5.15 -19.16 -7.32
C GLN A 423 6.44 -19.37 -6.52
N LEU A 424 6.98 -18.33 -5.88
CA LEU A 424 8.21 -18.39 -5.07
C LEU A 424 8.02 -19.31 -3.84
N LEU A 425 6.88 -19.20 -3.16
CA LEU A 425 6.51 -20.06 -2.02
C LEU A 425 6.02 -21.45 -2.43
N LYS A 426 5.75 -21.67 -3.72
CA LYS A 426 5.13 -22.90 -4.26
C LYS A 426 3.75 -23.20 -3.64
N VAL A 427 2.95 -22.16 -3.41
CA VAL A 427 1.57 -22.31 -2.96
C VAL A 427 0.58 -22.15 -4.10
N SER A 428 -0.53 -22.87 -4.01
CA SER A 428 -1.64 -22.69 -4.96
C SER A 428 -2.40 -21.42 -4.63
N PHE A 429 -2.37 -20.45 -5.56
CA PHE A 429 -3.11 -19.20 -5.42
C PHE A 429 -3.84 -18.88 -6.71
N GLN A 430 -5.15 -18.66 -6.60
CA GLN A 430 -6.00 -18.23 -7.70
C GLN A 430 -6.60 -16.86 -7.32
N PRO A 431 -6.26 -15.80 -8.04
CA PRO A 431 -6.91 -14.50 -7.87
C PRO A 431 -8.42 -14.58 -8.13
N ALA A 432 -9.20 -13.70 -7.52
CA ALA A 432 -10.65 -13.64 -7.72
C ALA A 432 -11.04 -13.36 -9.18
N GLN A 433 -10.13 -12.75 -9.96
CA GLN A 433 -10.31 -12.47 -11.38
C GLN A 433 -9.02 -12.76 -12.13
N GLY A 434 -9.13 -13.36 -13.33
CA GLY A 434 -7.98 -13.68 -14.17
C GLY A 434 -7.18 -14.89 -13.69
N ALA A 435 -5.99 -15.04 -14.24
CA ALA A 435 -5.01 -16.05 -13.84
C ALA A 435 -3.76 -15.34 -13.29
N PRO A 436 -3.08 -15.93 -12.30
CA PRO A 436 -1.84 -15.36 -11.81
C PRO A 436 -0.80 -15.33 -12.93
N ARG A 437 -0.12 -14.21 -13.10
CA ARG A 437 0.95 -14.09 -14.08
C ARG A 437 2.15 -14.93 -13.63
N ALA A 438 2.72 -15.68 -14.58
CA ALA A 438 3.99 -16.34 -14.31
C ALA A 438 5.10 -15.32 -14.03
N CYS A 439 5.95 -15.63 -13.07
CA CYS A 439 7.07 -14.76 -12.69
C CYS A 439 8.08 -14.66 -13.86
N PRO A 440 8.30 -13.47 -14.44
CA PRO A 440 9.12 -13.33 -15.63
C PRO A 440 10.63 -13.41 -15.36
N PHE A 441 11.04 -13.34 -14.10
CA PHE A 441 12.44 -13.37 -13.65
C PHE A 441 12.76 -14.53 -12.69
N CYS A 442 11.82 -15.43 -12.44
CA CYS A 442 12.07 -16.62 -11.64
C CYS A 442 12.84 -17.69 -12.44
N ARG A 443 13.60 -18.55 -11.73
CA ARG A 443 14.28 -19.74 -12.29
C ARG A 443 13.33 -20.90 -12.47
#